data_8c134372af7bdefe5f6e76679fe612ec
#
_entry.id   8c134372af7bdefe5f6e76679fe612ec
#
_cell.length_a   1.000
_cell.length_b   1.000
_cell.length_c   1.000
_cell.angle_alpha   90.00
_cell.angle_beta   90.00
_cell.angle_gamma   90.00
#
_symmetry.space_group_name_H-M   'P 1'
#
loop_
_entity.id
_entity.type
_entity.pdbx_description
1 polymer ?
#
loop_
_entity_poly.entity_id
_entity_poly.type
_entity_poly.pdbx_seq_one_letter_code
_entity_poly.pdbx_strand_id
1 'polypeptide(L)'
;MHINNLETFKGLIKKFDLDDSNQLKVSSMYSFFEEATGFTSSLLNEKIVSNFDEKLEIYDLVFSYQEFQTIYILTDLIQQKDDIQIIHKLYLTNLNNDSKDQLMVVKKVRVNDINLDSISKNKPVIEKDIFSAFKGLVRKNDCDQMSHMNVQYYFGKHNDAIKILFNKISGKTSGDLIYQIVNERCIFSKEVSLGCALEFIFTIKNIDYDKIILLTKVYCIDNQNVSAYFETNISFKIDEKINKIINEIFSIKSSTYLNEPQFKDLRPLSDKRPSNKPSKKAFISCKKAVNTWDLDYELVGSSQFKIGCVSDAATHLFTYCGADYNWRTEYSIGSAALDYSVRYFKKAPLGMAVTMHTNFTKIGNKSLKFIHHMVDDASGDVLMDIEIVAVLFDLKKRKSIEVPKNFRSKASILLVNN
;
A
#
# COMPACT_ATOMS: atom_id res chain seq x y z
N MET A 1 5.26 23.48 -25.39
CA MET A 1 4.24 23.16 -24.36
C MET A 1 4.90 23.22 -22.99
N HIS A 2 4.21 23.65 -21.94
CA HIS A 2 4.76 23.73 -20.59
C HIS A 2 3.72 23.21 -19.62
N ILE A 3 4.09 22.19 -18.85
CA ILE A 3 3.25 21.59 -17.80
C ILE A 3 3.99 21.73 -16.49
N ASN A 4 3.36 22.36 -15.50
CA ASN A 4 3.98 22.69 -14.22
C ASN A 4 3.33 21.95 -13.05
N ASN A 5 4.16 21.66 -12.03
CA ASN A 5 3.72 21.20 -10.72
C ASN A 5 2.87 19.91 -10.75
N LEU A 6 3.22 18.94 -11.62
CA LEU A 6 2.66 17.60 -11.55
C LEU A 6 3.20 16.91 -10.29
N GLU A 7 2.34 16.50 -9.36
CA GLU A 7 2.76 15.65 -8.25
C GLU A 7 2.99 14.23 -8.76
N THR A 8 4.27 13.84 -8.89
CA THR A 8 4.70 12.56 -9.48
C THR A 8 5.25 11.58 -8.46
N PHE A 9 5.45 12.00 -7.24
CA PHE A 9 5.81 11.16 -6.11
C PHE A 9 5.28 11.77 -4.82
N LYS A 10 4.84 10.90 -3.89
CA LYS A 10 4.46 11.27 -2.53
C LYS A 10 4.60 10.07 -1.62
N GLY A 11 5.44 10.18 -0.62
CA GLY A 11 5.79 9.07 0.25
C GLY A 11 6.28 9.53 1.63
N LEU A 12 6.87 8.61 2.37
CA LEU A 12 7.46 8.84 3.68
C LEU A 12 8.96 8.57 3.65
N ILE A 13 9.72 9.34 4.42
CA ILE A 13 11.11 9.01 4.73
C ILE A 13 11.11 7.79 5.67
N LYS A 14 11.83 6.73 5.31
CA LYS A 14 12.02 5.54 6.12
C LYS A 14 13.40 5.56 6.78
N LYS A 15 13.58 4.79 7.85
CA LYS A 15 14.85 4.70 8.55
C LYS A 15 16.04 4.36 7.64
N PHE A 16 15.84 3.47 6.67
CA PHE A 16 16.90 3.10 5.71
C PHE A 16 17.24 4.22 4.71
N ASP A 17 16.41 5.26 4.58
CA ASP A 17 16.67 6.43 3.76
C ASP A 17 17.62 7.42 4.43
N LEU A 18 17.82 7.30 5.75
CA LEU A 18 18.64 8.14 6.57
C LEU A 18 19.99 7.47 6.86
N ASP A 19 21.04 8.29 7.00
CA ASP A 19 22.33 7.88 7.53
C ASP A 19 22.35 7.90 9.08
N ASP A 20 23.50 7.57 9.67
CA ASP A 20 23.67 7.53 11.13
C ASP A 20 23.54 8.91 11.81
N SER A 21 23.62 10.00 11.03
CA SER A 21 23.41 11.38 11.48
C SER A 21 22.00 11.90 11.23
N ASN A 22 21.06 11.01 10.86
CA ASN A 22 19.71 11.33 10.43
C ASN A 22 19.65 12.28 9.21
N GLN A 23 20.63 12.18 8.32
CA GLN A 23 20.64 12.91 7.06
C GLN A 23 20.09 12.02 5.94
N LEU A 24 19.34 12.60 5.01
CA LEU A 24 18.81 11.87 3.87
C LEU A 24 19.94 11.41 2.93
N LYS A 25 20.07 10.11 2.74
CA LYS A 25 21.10 9.53 1.85
C LYS A 25 20.93 10.03 0.42
N VAL A 26 22.00 10.31 -0.25
CA VAL A 26 22.00 10.68 -1.68
C VAL A 26 21.38 9.55 -2.53
N SER A 27 21.65 8.28 -2.20
CA SER A 27 21.06 7.12 -2.87
C SER A 27 19.53 7.07 -2.73
N SER A 28 18.98 7.46 -1.57
CA SER A 28 17.53 7.53 -1.37
C SER A 28 16.90 8.68 -2.15
N MET A 29 17.56 9.85 -2.21
CA MET A 29 17.12 10.96 -3.07
C MET A 29 17.02 10.53 -4.53
N TYR A 30 18.04 9.83 -5.05
CA TYR A 30 18.00 9.27 -6.41
C TYR A 30 16.85 8.28 -6.59
N SER A 31 16.62 7.41 -5.61
CA SER A 31 15.48 6.46 -5.67
C SER A 31 14.13 7.17 -5.77
N PHE A 32 13.92 8.27 -5.03
CA PHE A 32 12.70 9.07 -5.13
C PHE A 32 12.56 9.74 -6.51
N PHE A 33 13.66 10.25 -7.07
CA PHE A 33 13.64 10.81 -8.41
C PHE A 33 13.42 9.75 -9.49
N GLU A 34 13.92 8.54 -9.32
CA GLU A 34 13.64 7.41 -10.22
C GLU A 34 12.16 7.05 -10.20
N GLU A 35 11.52 7.02 -9.01
CA GLU A 35 10.08 6.83 -8.91
C GLU A 35 9.30 7.95 -9.60
N ALA A 36 9.67 9.21 -9.38
CA ALA A 36 9.03 10.34 -10.05
C ALA A 36 9.19 10.29 -11.57
N THR A 37 10.37 9.88 -12.06
CA THR A 37 10.65 9.71 -13.50
C THR A 37 9.79 8.57 -14.07
N GLY A 38 9.73 7.41 -13.40
CA GLY A 38 8.90 6.30 -13.82
C GLY A 38 7.40 6.64 -13.80
N PHE A 39 6.94 7.36 -12.77
CA PHE A 39 5.58 7.87 -12.72
C PHE A 39 5.28 8.82 -13.88
N THR A 40 6.21 9.71 -14.21
CA THR A 40 6.11 10.60 -15.38
C THR A 40 6.08 9.79 -16.68
N SER A 41 6.88 8.72 -16.80
CA SER A 41 6.84 7.78 -17.94
C SER A 41 5.45 7.17 -18.12
N SER A 42 4.82 6.73 -17.03
CA SER A 42 3.46 6.17 -17.06
C SER A 42 2.42 7.21 -17.51
N LEU A 43 2.55 8.47 -17.07
CA LEU A 43 1.67 9.55 -17.50
C LEU A 43 1.82 9.88 -19.00
N LEU A 44 3.04 9.79 -19.52
CA LEU A 44 3.36 10.00 -20.93
C LEU A 44 2.99 8.80 -21.80
N ASN A 45 2.81 7.63 -21.20
CA ASN A 45 2.75 6.33 -21.89
C ASN A 45 3.98 6.10 -22.80
N GLU A 46 5.14 6.62 -22.35
CA GLU A 46 6.41 6.54 -23.06
C GLU A 46 7.54 6.26 -22.07
N LYS A 47 8.51 5.42 -22.48
CA LYS A 47 9.68 5.13 -21.65
C LYS A 47 10.63 6.31 -21.68
N ILE A 48 10.79 6.98 -20.54
CA ILE A 48 11.82 8.00 -20.36
C ILE A 48 13.16 7.31 -20.18
N VAL A 49 14.05 7.50 -21.13
CA VAL A 49 15.46 7.10 -21.01
C VAL A 49 16.25 8.39 -20.86
N SER A 50 16.86 8.59 -19.68
CA SER A 50 17.70 9.75 -19.46
C SER A 50 18.91 9.71 -20.37
N ASN A 51 19.05 10.68 -21.24
CA ASN A 51 20.31 10.96 -21.91
C ASN A 51 21.22 11.69 -20.92
N PHE A 52 22.52 11.51 -21.02
CA PHE A 52 23.62 11.84 -20.08
C PHE A 52 23.67 13.27 -19.50
N ASP A 53 22.69 14.14 -19.70
CA ASP A 53 22.61 15.50 -19.18
C ASP A 53 21.72 15.58 -17.94
N GLU A 54 22.16 14.92 -16.85
CA GLU A 54 21.50 15.04 -15.55
C GLU A 54 22.20 16.08 -14.68
N LYS A 55 21.46 17.05 -14.17
CA LYS A 55 21.95 18.04 -13.21
C LYS A 55 21.18 17.96 -11.91
N LEU A 56 21.89 17.76 -10.80
CA LEU A 56 21.34 17.80 -9.45
C LEU A 56 21.73 19.11 -8.77
N GLU A 57 20.75 19.88 -8.32
CA GLU A 57 20.94 21.12 -7.57
C GLU A 57 20.38 20.91 -6.15
N ILE A 58 21.25 20.97 -5.16
CA ILE A 58 20.91 20.78 -3.75
C ILE A 58 20.73 22.16 -3.12
N TYR A 59 19.56 22.42 -2.53
CA TYR A 59 19.22 23.71 -1.96
C TYR A 59 19.36 23.73 -0.44
N ASP A 60 19.05 22.62 0.21
CA ASP A 60 19.10 22.53 1.66
C ASP A 60 19.32 21.09 2.14
N LEU A 61 20.48 20.84 2.74
CA LEU A 61 20.85 19.56 3.36
C LEU A 61 21.13 19.68 4.87
N VAL A 62 20.84 20.83 5.47
CA VAL A 62 21.36 21.18 6.81
C VAL A 62 20.50 20.65 7.95
N PHE A 63 19.45 19.90 7.70
CA PHE A 63 18.52 19.51 8.75
C PHE A 63 18.53 18.01 9.03
N SER A 64 18.44 17.66 10.33
CA SER A 64 18.11 16.31 10.75
C SER A 64 16.68 16.01 10.32
N TYR A 65 16.52 15.00 9.47
CA TYR A 65 15.23 14.52 9.02
C TYR A 65 14.60 13.66 10.10
N GLN A 66 13.28 13.67 10.16
CA GLN A 66 12.55 12.75 11.00
C GLN A 66 12.04 11.56 10.18
N GLU A 67 12.25 10.38 10.70
CA GLU A 67 11.67 9.17 10.15
C GLU A 67 10.13 9.33 10.03
N PHE A 68 9.55 8.82 8.95
CA PHE A 68 8.12 8.94 8.60
C PHE A 68 7.61 10.37 8.31
N GLN A 69 8.51 11.33 8.09
CA GLN A 69 8.13 12.63 7.56
C GLN A 69 7.67 12.51 6.10
N THR A 70 6.65 13.27 5.73
CA THR A 70 6.12 13.25 4.36
C THR A 70 7.01 14.03 3.42
N ILE A 71 7.34 13.40 2.28
CA ILE A 71 8.05 14.02 1.15
C ILE A 71 7.24 13.85 -0.12
N TYR A 72 7.42 14.78 -1.06
CA TYR A 72 6.79 14.70 -2.37
C TYR A 72 7.64 15.36 -3.46
N ILE A 73 7.39 14.99 -4.70
CA ILE A 73 8.06 15.58 -5.87
C ILE A 73 7.02 16.22 -6.79
N LEU A 74 7.27 17.48 -7.09
CA LEU A 74 6.59 18.20 -8.18
C LEU A 74 7.49 18.18 -9.42
N THR A 75 6.90 17.84 -10.54
CA THR A 75 7.59 17.73 -11.84
C THR A 75 7.06 18.76 -12.80
N ASP A 76 7.97 19.52 -13.41
CA ASP A 76 7.70 20.40 -14.55
C ASP A 76 8.21 19.73 -15.83
N LEU A 77 7.45 19.83 -16.90
CA LEU A 77 7.81 19.38 -18.24
C LEU A 77 7.84 20.58 -19.17
N ILE A 78 9.02 20.89 -19.70
CA ILE A 78 9.27 22.06 -20.54
C ILE A 78 9.76 21.60 -21.92
N GLN A 79 8.97 21.81 -22.96
CA GLN A 79 9.40 21.52 -24.32
C GLN A 79 10.35 22.60 -24.84
N GLN A 80 11.52 22.20 -25.28
CA GLN A 80 12.55 23.06 -25.86
C GLN A 80 12.91 22.52 -27.25
N LYS A 81 12.30 23.08 -28.30
CA LYS A 81 12.48 22.63 -29.71
C LYS A 81 12.25 21.10 -29.83
N ASP A 82 13.35 20.35 -29.99
CA ASP A 82 13.31 18.90 -30.18
C ASP A 82 13.47 18.10 -28.87
N ASP A 83 13.75 18.78 -27.75
CA ASP A 83 14.00 18.18 -26.45
C ASP A 83 12.91 18.50 -25.43
N ILE A 84 12.76 17.64 -24.44
CA ILE A 84 11.98 17.94 -23.25
C ILE A 84 12.90 18.04 -22.05
N GLN A 85 12.83 19.13 -21.31
CA GLN A 85 13.44 19.25 -20.02
C GLN A 85 12.43 18.83 -18.94
N ILE A 86 12.79 17.81 -18.16
CA ILE A 86 12.06 17.33 -16.98
C ILE A 86 12.74 17.92 -15.75
N ILE A 87 11.99 18.63 -14.93
CA ILE A 87 12.50 19.24 -13.69
C ILE A 87 11.73 18.64 -12.52
N HIS A 88 12.38 17.76 -11.78
CA HIS A 88 11.85 17.19 -10.54
C HIS A 88 12.28 18.05 -9.35
N LYS A 89 11.34 18.49 -8.54
CA LYS A 89 11.55 19.30 -7.33
C LYS A 89 11.11 18.50 -6.13
N LEU A 90 12.06 18.08 -5.29
CA LEU A 90 11.80 17.34 -4.05
C LEU A 90 11.50 18.32 -2.91
N TYR A 91 10.35 18.14 -2.29
CA TYR A 91 9.89 18.93 -1.15
C TYR A 91 9.73 18.07 0.09
N LEU A 92 10.04 18.67 1.23
CA LEU A 92 9.73 18.16 2.55
C LEU A 92 8.53 18.91 3.10
N THR A 93 7.51 18.15 3.53
CA THR A 93 6.36 18.78 4.16
C THR A 93 6.73 19.33 5.53
N ASN A 94 6.46 20.63 5.74
CA ASN A 94 6.66 21.22 7.03
C ASN A 94 5.52 20.84 7.98
N LEU A 95 5.86 20.34 9.15
CA LEU A 95 4.90 19.95 10.19
C LEU A 95 4.33 21.14 10.97
N ASN A 96 4.93 22.34 10.82
CA ASN A 96 4.48 23.56 11.48
C ASN A 96 3.55 24.36 10.56
N ASN A 97 2.36 24.70 11.05
CA ASN A 97 1.24 25.26 10.30
C ASN A 97 1.50 26.55 9.49
N ASP A 98 2.53 27.32 9.83
CA ASP A 98 2.75 28.65 9.27
C ASP A 98 3.92 28.72 8.27
N SER A 99 4.60 27.63 8.01
CA SER A 99 5.76 27.59 7.14
C SER A 99 5.45 26.84 5.83
N LYS A 100 5.97 27.37 4.72
CA LYS A 100 5.88 26.70 3.42
C LYS A 100 6.67 25.40 3.43
N ASP A 101 6.21 24.43 2.66
CA ASP A 101 6.98 23.21 2.43
C ASP A 101 8.36 23.57 1.86
N GLN A 102 9.37 22.84 2.32
CA GLN A 102 10.78 23.16 2.05
C GLN A 102 11.23 22.47 0.76
N LEU A 103 11.72 23.27 -0.20
CA LEU A 103 12.40 22.74 -1.38
C LEU A 103 13.78 22.23 -0.98
N MET A 104 14.03 20.94 -1.20
CA MET A 104 15.26 20.27 -0.81
C MET A 104 16.24 20.14 -1.97
N VAL A 105 15.80 19.52 -3.05
CA VAL A 105 16.65 19.15 -4.18
C VAL A 105 15.89 19.33 -5.48
N VAL A 106 16.57 19.76 -6.52
CA VAL A 106 16.05 19.81 -7.89
C VAL A 106 16.91 18.92 -8.78
N LYS A 107 16.27 17.98 -9.46
CA LYS A 107 16.89 17.16 -10.51
C LYS A 107 16.37 17.63 -11.87
N LYS A 108 17.29 17.97 -12.77
CA LYS A 108 16.98 18.35 -14.16
C LYS A 108 17.47 17.25 -15.10
N VAL A 109 16.60 16.78 -15.95
CA VAL A 109 16.89 15.74 -16.95
C VAL A 109 16.49 16.26 -18.31
N ARG A 110 17.33 16.08 -19.32
CA ARG A 110 16.97 16.36 -20.72
C ARG A 110 16.68 15.03 -21.42
N VAL A 111 15.59 14.97 -22.14
CA VAL A 111 15.11 13.80 -22.85
C VAL A 111 14.73 14.19 -24.27
N ASN A 112 15.17 13.40 -25.24
CA ASN A 112 14.84 13.59 -26.66
C ASN A 112 13.66 12.70 -27.06
N ASP A 113 12.99 13.06 -28.15
CA ASP A 113 12.00 12.24 -28.84
C ASP A 113 10.76 11.84 -28.02
N ILE A 114 10.33 12.65 -27.05
CA ILE A 114 9.10 12.43 -26.31
C ILE A 114 7.98 13.35 -26.80
N ASN A 115 6.80 12.80 -27.03
CA ASN A 115 5.61 13.56 -27.38
C ASN A 115 4.78 13.95 -26.14
N LEU A 116 4.74 15.23 -25.81
CA LEU A 116 3.93 15.76 -24.70
C LEU A 116 2.42 15.72 -24.93
N ASP A 117 1.96 15.53 -26.17
CA ASP A 117 0.52 15.50 -26.48
C ASP A 117 -0.17 14.29 -25.83
N SER A 118 0.57 13.23 -25.52
CA SER A 118 0.08 12.06 -24.79
C SER A 118 -0.39 12.41 -23.37
N ILE A 119 0.23 13.37 -22.69
CA ILE A 119 -0.20 13.85 -21.36
C ILE A 119 -1.59 14.50 -21.41
N SER A 120 -2.01 15.02 -22.57
CA SER A 120 -3.34 15.64 -22.70
C SER A 120 -4.48 14.68 -22.32
N LYS A 121 -4.26 13.37 -22.44
CA LYS A 121 -5.22 12.31 -22.09
C LYS A 121 -5.20 11.94 -20.60
N ASN A 122 -4.07 12.14 -19.92
CA ASN A 122 -3.85 11.77 -18.52
C ASN A 122 -3.58 12.99 -17.63
N LYS A 123 -4.25 14.11 -17.90
CA LYS A 123 -4.14 15.29 -17.02
C LYS A 123 -4.74 14.98 -15.66
N PRO A 124 -4.09 15.44 -14.57
CA PRO A 124 -4.69 15.33 -13.26
C PRO A 124 -6.01 16.06 -13.22
N VAL A 125 -7.01 15.41 -12.65
CA VAL A 125 -8.32 15.99 -12.35
C VAL A 125 -8.26 16.57 -10.94
N ILE A 126 -8.89 17.73 -10.77
CA ILE A 126 -8.96 18.39 -9.47
C ILE A 126 -10.32 18.11 -8.85
N GLU A 127 -10.36 17.26 -7.84
CA GLU A 127 -11.57 16.78 -7.17
C GLU A 127 -11.65 17.28 -5.74
N LYS A 128 -12.88 17.43 -5.23
CA LYS A 128 -13.19 17.68 -3.82
C LYS A 128 -13.55 16.39 -3.12
N ASP A 129 -13.57 16.45 -1.81
CA ASP A 129 -13.97 15.35 -0.91
C ASP A 129 -13.10 14.09 -1.05
N ILE A 130 -11.91 14.25 -1.64
CA ILE A 130 -10.88 13.23 -1.74
C ILE A 130 -9.55 13.75 -1.20
N PHE A 131 -8.68 12.80 -0.81
CA PHE A 131 -7.28 13.08 -0.47
C PHE A 131 -6.36 12.11 -1.23
N SER A 132 -5.57 12.64 -2.17
CA SER A 132 -4.50 11.87 -2.82
C SER A 132 -3.34 11.72 -1.84
N ALA A 133 -3.23 10.52 -1.24
CA ALA A 133 -2.39 10.28 -0.08
C ALA A 133 -0.99 9.80 -0.44
N PHE A 134 -0.87 8.88 -1.39
CA PHE A 134 0.39 8.26 -1.78
C PHE A 134 0.49 8.17 -3.30
N LYS A 135 1.69 8.41 -3.84
CA LYS A 135 2.03 8.20 -5.26
C LYS A 135 3.42 7.59 -5.36
N GLY A 136 3.55 6.53 -6.13
CA GLY A 136 4.84 5.86 -6.34
C GLY A 136 4.73 4.70 -7.31
N LEU A 137 5.83 3.98 -7.51
CA LEU A 137 5.91 2.85 -8.41
C LEU A 137 5.81 1.51 -7.67
N VAL A 138 5.42 0.49 -8.43
CA VAL A 138 5.64 -0.90 -8.04
C VAL A 138 7.10 -1.24 -8.32
N ARG A 139 7.88 -1.44 -7.27
CA ARG A 139 9.31 -1.76 -7.35
C ARG A 139 9.52 -3.27 -7.52
N LYS A 140 10.71 -3.66 -7.96
CA LYS A 140 11.07 -5.08 -8.11
C LYS A 140 10.90 -5.86 -6.80
N ASN A 141 11.28 -5.26 -5.68
CA ASN A 141 11.15 -5.89 -4.36
C ASN A 141 9.69 -5.99 -3.87
N ASP A 142 8.77 -5.27 -4.49
CA ASP A 142 7.34 -5.35 -4.19
C ASP A 142 6.68 -6.55 -4.89
N CYS A 143 7.37 -7.19 -5.84
CA CYS A 143 6.80 -8.18 -6.73
C CYS A 143 7.09 -9.62 -6.30
N ASP A 144 6.16 -10.49 -6.64
CA ASP A 144 6.32 -11.94 -6.61
C ASP A 144 7.11 -12.47 -7.83
N GLN A 145 7.21 -13.78 -7.94
CA GLN A 145 7.89 -14.47 -9.05
C GLN A 145 7.27 -14.21 -10.43
N MET A 146 6.01 -13.76 -10.47
CA MET A 146 5.28 -13.44 -11.70
C MET A 146 5.40 -11.96 -12.06
N SER A 147 6.22 -11.20 -11.36
CA SER A 147 6.37 -9.75 -11.48
C SER A 147 5.08 -8.98 -11.14
N HIS A 148 4.17 -9.56 -10.35
CA HIS A 148 3.00 -8.89 -9.82
C HIS A 148 3.24 -8.42 -8.38
N MET A 149 2.71 -7.25 -8.04
CA MET A 149 2.84 -6.71 -6.68
C MET A 149 2.22 -7.66 -5.66
N ASN A 150 3.04 -8.14 -4.71
CA ASN A 150 2.58 -9.02 -3.65
C ASN A 150 1.65 -8.27 -2.67
N VAL A 151 0.69 -9.00 -2.14
CA VAL A 151 -0.40 -8.47 -1.29
C VAL A 151 0.11 -7.65 -0.10
N GLN A 152 1.23 -8.06 0.53
CA GLN A 152 1.82 -7.34 1.67
C GLN A 152 2.17 -5.88 1.35
N TYR A 153 2.56 -5.59 0.11
CA TYR A 153 2.94 -4.23 -0.29
C TYR A 153 1.74 -3.32 -0.55
N TYR A 154 0.56 -3.88 -0.88
CA TYR A 154 -0.68 -3.10 -0.89
C TYR A 154 -0.97 -2.56 0.51
N PHE A 155 -0.87 -3.42 1.54
CA PHE A 155 -1.10 -3.03 2.92
C PHE A 155 0.01 -2.10 3.45
N GLY A 156 1.27 -2.36 3.09
CA GLY A 156 2.39 -1.49 3.45
C GLY A 156 2.23 -0.06 2.91
N LYS A 157 1.98 0.06 1.60
CA LYS A 157 1.77 1.36 0.95
C LYS A 157 0.48 2.05 1.43
N HIS A 158 -0.57 1.27 1.72
CA HIS A 158 -1.81 1.79 2.31
C HIS A 158 -1.57 2.35 3.72
N ASN A 159 -0.79 1.67 4.55
CA ASN A 159 -0.41 2.17 5.87
C ASN A 159 0.43 3.47 5.78
N ASP A 160 1.36 3.54 4.82
CA ASP A 160 2.10 4.77 4.53
C ASP A 160 1.16 5.92 4.11
N ALA A 161 0.18 5.63 3.26
CA ALA A 161 -0.83 6.60 2.84
C ALA A 161 -1.67 7.12 4.02
N ILE A 162 -2.07 6.23 4.96
CA ILE A 162 -2.74 6.63 6.20
C ILE A 162 -1.83 7.53 7.04
N LYS A 163 -0.56 7.18 7.21
CA LYS A 163 0.39 8.02 7.98
C LYS A 163 0.57 9.39 7.34
N ILE A 164 0.60 9.50 6.01
CA ILE A 164 0.66 10.78 5.29
C ILE A 164 -0.58 11.64 5.61
N LEU A 165 -1.78 11.05 5.63
CA LEU A 165 -3.00 11.75 6.04
C LEU A 165 -2.89 12.24 7.49
N PHE A 166 -2.47 11.39 8.42
CA PHE A 166 -2.33 11.75 9.83
C PHE A 166 -1.21 12.79 10.05
N ASN A 167 -0.11 12.75 9.31
CA ASN A 167 0.89 13.82 9.30
C ASN A 167 0.25 15.16 8.89
N LYS A 168 -0.61 15.15 7.87
CA LYS A 168 -1.32 16.35 7.42
C LYS A 168 -2.29 16.89 8.48
N ILE A 169 -2.97 16.01 9.21
CA ILE A 169 -3.86 16.39 10.33
C ILE A 169 -3.03 16.92 11.49
N SER A 170 -1.97 16.19 11.91
CA SER A 170 -1.08 16.58 13.02
C SER A 170 -0.39 17.92 12.77
N GLY A 171 0.04 18.18 11.54
CA GLY A 171 0.64 19.47 11.18
C GLY A 171 -0.29 20.68 11.40
N LYS A 172 -1.60 20.48 11.53
CA LYS A 172 -2.58 21.50 11.87
C LYS A 172 -3.02 21.48 13.35
N THR A 173 -2.46 20.57 14.14
CA THR A 173 -2.69 20.45 15.59
C THR A 173 -1.39 20.72 16.34
N SER A 174 -1.47 21.06 17.62
CA SER A 174 -0.28 21.31 18.45
C SER A 174 0.31 20.04 19.08
N GLY A 175 0.25 18.89 18.41
CA GLY A 175 0.81 17.65 18.93
C GLY A 175 0.57 16.44 18.02
N ASP A 176 1.31 15.36 18.27
CA ASP A 176 1.14 14.12 17.55
C ASP A 176 -0.20 13.46 17.87
N LEU A 177 -0.91 13.06 16.82
CA LEU A 177 -2.16 12.30 16.96
C LEU A 177 -1.83 10.81 17.09
N ILE A 178 -2.24 10.24 18.21
CA ILE A 178 -2.18 8.79 18.42
C ILE A 178 -3.45 8.19 17.80
N TYR A 179 -3.27 7.30 16.83
CA TYR A 179 -4.36 6.59 16.19
C TYR A 179 -4.06 5.09 16.10
N GLN A 180 -5.10 4.29 15.93
CA GLN A 180 -4.99 2.85 15.79
C GLN A 180 -5.89 2.37 14.64
N ILE A 181 -5.32 1.59 13.71
CA ILE A 181 -6.11 0.84 12.75
C ILE A 181 -6.74 -0.34 13.50
N VAL A 182 -8.07 -0.36 13.59
CA VAL A 182 -8.83 -1.39 14.32
C VAL A 182 -9.13 -2.59 13.42
N ASN A 183 -9.59 -2.30 12.23
CA ASN A 183 -9.80 -3.31 11.19
C ASN A 183 -9.70 -2.68 9.81
N GLU A 184 -9.41 -3.52 8.85
CA GLU A 184 -9.40 -3.12 7.46
C GLU A 184 -9.83 -4.28 6.56
N ARG A 185 -10.48 -3.95 5.46
CA ARG A 185 -10.85 -4.88 4.42
C ARG A 185 -10.23 -4.44 3.11
N CYS A 186 -9.60 -5.37 2.41
CA CYS A 186 -9.06 -5.14 1.07
C CYS A 186 -9.69 -6.08 0.07
N ILE A 187 -10.28 -5.53 -1.00
CA ILE A 187 -10.79 -6.29 -2.15
C ILE A 187 -9.88 -6.05 -3.33
N PHE A 188 -9.30 -7.10 -3.88
CA PHE A 188 -8.45 -7.06 -5.06
C PHE A 188 -9.30 -7.18 -6.33
N SER A 189 -9.10 -6.26 -7.27
CA SER A 189 -9.84 -6.20 -8.52
C SER A 189 -9.01 -6.60 -9.72
N LYS A 190 -7.74 -6.15 -9.76
CA LYS A 190 -6.80 -6.41 -10.85
C LYS A 190 -5.38 -6.49 -10.32
N GLU A 191 -4.58 -7.33 -10.98
CA GLU A 191 -3.14 -7.42 -10.71
C GLU A 191 -2.43 -6.16 -11.20
N VAL A 192 -1.36 -5.81 -10.50
CA VAL A 192 -0.47 -4.71 -10.85
C VAL A 192 0.93 -5.26 -11.03
N SER A 193 1.58 -4.89 -12.11
CA SER A 193 2.90 -5.39 -12.48
C SER A 193 4.03 -4.44 -12.07
N LEU A 194 5.24 -4.95 -12.10
CA LEU A 194 6.48 -4.18 -11.92
C LEU A 194 6.47 -2.93 -12.80
N GLY A 195 6.85 -1.80 -12.22
CA GLY A 195 6.98 -0.51 -12.90
C GLY A 195 5.69 0.29 -13.02
N CYS A 196 4.52 -0.30 -12.70
CA CYS A 196 3.26 0.44 -12.72
C CYS A 196 3.25 1.58 -11.71
N ALA A 197 2.74 2.74 -12.13
CA ALA A 197 2.50 3.89 -11.27
C ALA A 197 1.18 3.77 -10.52
N LEU A 198 1.24 3.92 -9.20
CA LEU A 198 0.10 3.80 -8.28
C LEU A 198 -0.23 5.11 -7.60
N GLU A 199 -1.51 5.34 -7.43
CA GLU A 199 -2.05 6.41 -6.61
C GLU A 199 -3.05 5.84 -5.59
N PHE A 200 -2.90 6.22 -4.30
CA PHE A 200 -3.84 5.87 -3.23
C PHE A 200 -4.71 7.09 -2.92
N ILE A 201 -6.00 6.94 -3.11
CA ILE A 201 -6.97 8.03 -3.00
C ILE A 201 -7.96 7.70 -1.90
N PHE A 202 -8.07 8.58 -0.91
CA PHE A 202 -9.00 8.45 0.23
C PHE A 202 -10.27 9.25 0.02
N THR A 203 -11.37 8.68 0.51
CA THR A 203 -12.64 9.35 0.78
C THR A 203 -13.11 8.98 2.17
N ILE A 204 -13.78 9.89 2.86
CA ILE A 204 -14.39 9.61 4.15
C ILE A 204 -15.75 8.95 3.92
N LYS A 205 -15.95 7.75 4.50
CA LYS A 205 -17.25 7.06 4.54
C LYS A 205 -18.06 7.51 5.75
N ASN A 206 -17.41 7.61 6.90
CA ASN A 206 -18.03 8.05 8.16
C ASN A 206 -16.99 8.66 9.10
N ILE A 207 -17.42 9.56 9.95
CA ILE A 207 -16.62 10.16 11.01
C ILE A 207 -17.48 10.30 12.27
N ASP A 208 -16.98 9.80 13.40
CA ASP A 208 -17.58 9.90 14.73
C ASP A 208 -16.54 10.48 15.71
N TYR A 209 -16.91 10.66 16.98
CA TYR A 209 -16.05 11.27 18.00
C TYR A 209 -14.79 10.45 18.33
N ASP A 210 -14.76 9.16 18.04
CA ASP A 210 -13.67 8.24 18.37
C ASP A 210 -13.16 7.42 17.19
N LYS A 211 -13.70 7.63 15.98
CA LYS A 211 -13.30 6.85 14.80
C LYS A 211 -13.56 7.58 13.48
N ILE A 212 -12.76 7.23 12.49
CA ILE A 212 -12.98 7.54 11.08
C ILE A 212 -13.01 6.25 10.26
N ILE A 213 -13.91 6.18 9.29
CA ILE A 213 -13.94 5.12 8.29
C ILE A 213 -13.50 5.71 6.96
N LEU A 214 -12.35 5.25 6.47
CA LEU A 214 -11.80 5.64 5.18
C LEU A 214 -12.12 4.58 4.13
N LEU A 215 -12.52 5.03 2.95
CA LEU A 215 -12.53 4.25 1.74
C LEU A 215 -11.31 4.64 0.91
N THR A 216 -10.58 3.65 0.38
CA THR A 216 -9.39 3.88 -0.43
C THR A 216 -9.52 3.19 -1.77
N LYS A 217 -9.17 3.89 -2.84
CA LYS A 217 -8.89 3.31 -4.15
C LYS A 217 -7.40 3.26 -4.37
N VAL A 218 -6.90 2.10 -4.79
CA VAL A 218 -5.55 1.94 -5.32
C VAL A 218 -5.64 1.97 -6.84
N TYR A 219 -5.35 3.11 -7.41
CA TYR A 219 -5.47 3.34 -8.86
C TYR A 219 -4.12 3.09 -9.55
N CYS A 220 -4.15 2.27 -10.60
CA CYS A 220 -3.01 2.06 -11.49
C CYS A 220 -3.15 2.96 -12.71
N ILE A 221 -2.20 3.87 -12.88
CA ILE A 221 -2.23 4.89 -13.93
C ILE A 221 -2.03 4.25 -15.30
N ASP A 222 -1.07 3.34 -15.42
CA ASP A 222 -0.72 2.68 -16.68
C ASP A 222 -1.90 1.92 -17.31
N ASN A 223 -2.67 1.26 -16.45
CA ASN A 223 -3.83 0.46 -16.87
C ASN A 223 -5.16 1.21 -16.77
N GLN A 224 -5.15 2.44 -16.27
CA GLN A 224 -6.31 3.29 -16.04
C GLN A 224 -7.44 2.58 -15.29
N ASN A 225 -7.10 1.84 -14.22
CA ASN A 225 -8.07 1.08 -13.45
C ASN A 225 -7.74 1.04 -11.96
N VAL A 226 -8.75 0.72 -11.16
CA VAL A 226 -8.59 0.45 -9.74
C VAL A 226 -8.17 -0.99 -9.53
N SER A 227 -7.00 -1.18 -8.93
CA SER A 227 -6.41 -2.50 -8.65
C SER A 227 -6.93 -3.09 -7.34
N ALA A 228 -7.16 -2.25 -6.33
CA ALA A 228 -7.69 -2.67 -5.03
C ALA A 228 -8.55 -1.57 -4.39
N TYR A 229 -9.43 -1.99 -3.49
CA TYR A 229 -10.26 -1.14 -2.65
C TYR A 229 -10.00 -1.48 -1.19
N PHE A 230 -9.81 -0.46 -0.33
CA PHE A 230 -9.79 -0.66 1.11
C PHE A 230 -10.99 0.04 1.78
N GLU A 231 -11.50 -0.60 2.83
CA GLU A 231 -12.32 0.03 3.86
C GLU A 231 -11.59 -0.13 5.19
N THR A 232 -11.21 0.99 5.81
CA THR A 232 -10.36 1.00 7.01
C THR A 232 -11.02 1.76 8.13
N ASN A 233 -11.19 1.11 9.27
CA ASN A 233 -11.65 1.73 10.52
C ASN A 233 -10.46 2.12 11.36
N ILE A 234 -10.33 3.41 11.64
CA ILE A 234 -9.25 3.98 12.43
C ILE A 234 -9.87 4.63 13.67
N SER A 235 -9.39 4.21 14.85
CA SER A 235 -9.79 4.79 16.14
C SER A 235 -8.77 5.84 16.57
N PHE A 236 -9.26 7.01 16.95
CA PHE A 236 -8.52 8.08 17.61
C PHE A 236 -9.51 9.12 18.15
N LYS A 237 -9.06 9.91 19.11
CA LYS A 237 -9.94 10.94 19.70
C LYS A 237 -10.15 12.08 18.71
N ILE A 238 -11.41 12.36 18.37
CA ILE A 238 -11.82 13.41 17.45
C ILE A 238 -12.65 14.43 18.23
N ASP A 239 -12.07 15.58 18.52
CA ASP A 239 -12.79 16.75 19.04
C ASP A 239 -13.28 17.64 17.88
N GLU A 240 -14.00 18.70 18.21
CA GLU A 240 -14.55 19.65 17.21
C GLU A 240 -13.44 20.28 16.35
N LYS A 241 -12.27 20.57 16.95
CA LYS A 241 -11.13 21.16 16.25
C LYS A 241 -10.56 20.18 15.22
N ILE A 242 -10.34 18.93 15.63
CA ILE A 242 -9.82 17.87 14.74
C ILE A 242 -10.83 17.56 13.64
N ASN A 243 -12.12 17.48 13.97
CA ASN A 243 -13.17 17.26 12.97
C ASN A 243 -13.19 18.39 11.92
N LYS A 244 -13.07 19.64 12.36
CA LYS A 244 -12.96 20.78 11.44
C LYS A 244 -11.74 20.67 10.54
N ILE A 245 -10.56 20.31 11.09
CA ILE A 245 -9.32 20.12 10.32
C ILE A 245 -9.47 19.02 9.27
N ILE A 246 -10.07 17.89 9.64
CA ILE A 246 -10.33 16.78 8.70
C ILE A 246 -11.21 17.26 7.55
N ASN A 247 -12.34 17.91 7.88
CA ASN A 247 -13.26 18.45 6.86
C ASN A 247 -12.58 19.48 5.96
N GLU A 248 -11.72 20.34 6.51
CA GLU A 248 -10.91 21.28 5.71
C GLU A 248 -9.97 20.55 4.76
N ILE A 249 -9.25 19.51 5.21
CA ILE A 249 -8.31 18.75 4.39
C ILE A 249 -9.04 18.13 3.19
N PHE A 250 -10.20 17.50 3.42
CA PHE A 250 -10.97 16.87 2.34
C PHE A 250 -11.73 17.87 1.47
N SER A 251 -12.07 19.07 1.98
CA SER A 251 -12.67 20.13 1.17
C SER A 251 -11.69 20.82 0.22
N ILE A 252 -10.38 20.73 0.50
CA ILE A 252 -9.33 21.20 -0.41
C ILE A 252 -9.34 20.31 -1.66
N LYS A 253 -9.31 20.97 -2.83
CA LYS A 253 -9.19 20.22 -4.07
C LYS A 253 -7.87 19.46 -4.12
N SER A 254 -7.95 18.15 -4.26
CA SER A 254 -6.78 17.28 -4.47
C SER A 254 -6.61 16.97 -5.95
N SER A 255 -5.35 16.96 -6.41
CA SER A 255 -4.98 16.54 -7.76
C SER A 255 -4.90 15.01 -7.81
N THR A 256 -5.71 14.37 -8.64
CA THR A 256 -5.72 12.92 -8.86
C THR A 256 -5.72 12.60 -10.35
N TYR A 257 -5.27 11.41 -10.72
CA TYR A 257 -5.34 10.90 -12.10
C TYR A 257 -6.55 10.00 -12.35
N LEU A 258 -7.34 9.72 -11.32
CA LEU A 258 -8.59 8.98 -11.45
C LEU A 258 -9.74 9.90 -11.84
N ASN A 259 -10.31 9.67 -13.03
CA ASN A 259 -11.41 10.48 -13.57
C ASN A 259 -12.80 10.15 -12.98
N GLU A 260 -12.92 9.08 -12.19
CA GLU A 260 -14.18 8.67 -11.57
C GLU A 260 -13.98 8.39 -10.08
N PRO A 261 -14.34 9.32 -9.18
CA PRO A 261 -14.18 9.16 -7.74
C PRO A 261 -15.19 8.20 -7.10
N GLN A 262 -16.08 7.54 -7.85
CA GLN A 262 -17.08 6.64 -7.28
C GLN A 262 -16.42 5.41 -6.65
N PHE A 263 -16.61 5.24 -5.34
CA PHE A 263 -16.18 4.04 -4.62
C PHE A 263 -17.16 2.91 -4.88
N LYS A 264 -16.62 1.72 -5.19
CA LYS A 264 -17.42 0.52 -5.29
C LYS A 264 -18.00 0.20 -3.91
N ASP A 265 -19.30 -0.06 -3.83
CA ASP A 265 -19.89 -0.56 -2.62
C ASP A 265 -19.27 -1.93 -2.27
N LEU A 266 -18.49 -1.94 -1.19
CA LEU A 266 -17.92 -3.18 -0.70
C LEU A 266 -19.07 -3.99 -0.10
N ARG A 267 -19.15 -5.27 -0.47
CA ARG A 267 -20.13 -6.17 0.13
C ARG A 267 -19.97 -6.13 1.64
N PRO A 268 -21.07 -6.06 2.42
CA PRO A 268 -20.99 -6.12 3.87
C PRO A 268 -20.19 -7.36 4.31
N LEU A 269 -19.37 -7.20 5.33
CA LEU A 269 -18.78 -8.34 6.00
C LEU A 269 -19.91 -9.21 6.57
N SER A 270 -19.79 -10.52 6.46
CA SER A 270 -20.71 -11.42 7.16
C SER A 270 -20.57 -11.16 8.68
N ASP A 271 -21.67 -10.89 9.37
CA ASP A 271 -21.70 -10.65 10.81
C ASP A 271 -21.23 -11.85 11.64
N LYS A 272 -21.16 -13.03 11.02
CA LYS A 272 -20.67 -14.26 11.65
C LYS A 272 -19.21 -14.49 11.27
N ARG A 273 -18.31 -13.90 12.02
CA ARG A 273 -16.89 -14.27 11.97
C ARG A 273 -16.64 -15.46 12.90
N PRO A 274 -15.66 -16.33 12.56
CA PRO A 274 -15.17 -17.33 13.48
C PRO A 274 -14.67 -16.70 14.78
N SER A 275 -14.53 -17.54 15.81
CA SER A 275 -13.90 -17.15 17.07
C SER A 275 -12.61 -16.36 16.82
N ASN A 276 -12.33 -15.35 17.66
CA ASN A 276 -11.07 -14.64 17.67
C ASN A 276 -9.92 -15.47 18.31
N LYS A 277 -10.13 -16.76 18.56
CA LYS A 277 -9.11 -17.70 19.06
C LYS A 277 -8.94 -18.83 18.05
N PRO A 278 -7.68 -19.29 17.84
CA PRO A 278 -7.43 -20.42 16.97
C PRO A 278 -8.11 -21.69 17.49
N SER A 279 -8.60 -22.52 16.58
CA SER A 279 -9.11 -23.84 16.90
C SER A 279 -7.98 -24.75 17.37
N LYS A 280 -8.29 -25.72 18.24
CA LYS A 280 -7.33 -26.79 18.62
C LYS A 280 -6.83 -27.63 17.44
N LYS A 281 -7.58 -27.61 16.31
CA LYS A 281 -7.22 -28.28 15.05
C LYS A 281 -6.51 -27.36 14.06
N ALA A 282 -6.14 -26.14 14.47
CA ALA A 282 -5.50 -25.21 13.56
C ALA A 282 -4.13 -25.74 13.11
N PHE A 283 -3.86 -25.57 11.82
CA PHE A 283 -2.57 -25.85 11.23
C PHE A 283 -1.60 -24.71 11.55
N ILE A 284 -0.44 -25.05 12.11
CA ILE A 284 0.64 -24.06 12.30
C ILE A 284 1.30 -23.84 10.96
N SER A 285 1.01 -22.70 10.34
CA SER A 285 1.35 -22.43 8.96
C SER A 285 2.55 -21.50 8.76
N CYS A 286 2.95 -20.74 9.79
CA CYS A 286 4.14 -19.88 9.74
C CYS A 286 4.61 -19.56 11.15
N LYS A 287 5.93 -19.39 11.31
CA LYS A 287 6.56 -18.83 12.53
C LYS A 287 7.59 -17.80 12.13
N LYS A 288 7.56 -16.63 12.76
CA LYS A 288 8.52 -15.56 12.53
C LYS A 288 8.76 -14.75 13.80
N ALA A 289 9.86 -14.00 13.83
CA ALA A 289 10.09 -12.95 14.82
C ALA A 289 10.00 -11.58 14.16
N VAL A 290 9.54 -10.57 14.90
CA VAL A 290 9.56 -9.18 14.48
C VAL A 290 10.99 -8.65 14.54
N ASN A 291 11.55 -8.24 13.43
CA ASN A 291 12.90 -7.70 13.30
C ASN A 291 12.87 -6.18 13.09
N THR A 292 14.03 -5.53 13.16
CA THR A 292 14.15 -4.08 12.97
C THR A 292 13.65 -3.58 11.61
N TRP A 293 13.79 -4.38 10.55
CA TRP A 293 13.30 -4.04 9.20
C TRP A 293 11.80 -4.28 8.99
N ASP A 294 11.14 -4.91 9.97
CA ASP A 294 9.70 -5.21 9.96
C ASP A 294 8.86 -4.11 10.63
N LEU A 295 9.53 -3.13 11.26
CA LEU A 295 8.87 -2.13 12.09
C LEU A 295 8.19 -1.04 11.26
N ASP A 296 7.10 -0.50 11.81
CA ASP A 296 6.45 0.73 11.38
C ASP A 296 6.90 1.94 12.22
N TYR A 297 6.24 3.09 12.02
CA TYR A 297 6.51 4.33 12.75
C TYR A 297 6.23 4.25 14.26
N GLU A 298 5.52 3.25 14.74
CA GLU A 298 5.29 3.00 16.17
C GLU A 298 6.31 2.03 16.78
N LEU A 299 7.34 1.64 16.02
CA LEU A 299 8.35 0.64 16.38
C LEU A 299 7.77 -0.74 16.70
N VAL A 300 6.69 -1.10 16.01
CA VAL A 300 6.05 -2.42 16.09
C VAL A 300 5.96 -3.05 14.70
N GLY A 301 5.74 -4.35 14.64
CA GLY A 301 5.59 -5.06 13.37
C GLY A 301 4.53 -4.41 12.49
N SER A 302 4.95 -3.94 11.33
CA SER A 302 4.15 -3.20 10.36
C SER A 302 2.99 -4.03 9.78
N SER A 303 2.02 -3.38 9.14
CA SER A 303 1.00 -4.07 8.35
C SER A 303 1.63 -4.91 7.25
N GLN A 304 2.71 -4.43 6.61
CA GLN A 304 3.46 -5.20 5.63
C GLN A 304 4.03 -6.50 6.21
N PHE A 305 4.67 -6.45 7.37
CA PHE A 305 5.17 -7.65 8.06
C PHE A 305 4.06 -8.64 8.37
N LYS A 306 2.97 -8.16 8.97
CA LYS A 306 1.82 -9.00 9.36
C LYS A 306 1.22 -9.72 8.15
N ILE A 307 1.00 -9.00 7.06
CA ILE A 307 0.46 -9.57 5.82
C ILE A 307 1.50 -10.43 5.09
N GLY A 308 2.79 -10.14 5.25
CA GLY A 308 3.88 -11.02 4.81
C GLY A 308 3.81 -12.40 5.48
N CYS A 309 3.61 -12.44 6.81
CA CYS A 309 3.36 -13.70 7.54
C CYS A 309 2.12 -14.44 7.02
N VAL A 310 1.06 -13.71 6.66
CA VAL A 310 -0.16 -14.27 6.06
C VAL A 310 0.12 -14.88 4.69
N SER A 311 0.92 -14.23 3.84
CA SER A 311 1.29 -14.74 2.51
C SER A 311 2.08 -16.05 2.62
N ASP A 312 3.03 -16.12 3.55
CA ASP A 312 3.79 -17.35 3.83
C ASP A 312 2.86 -18.45 4.38
N ALA A 313 2.00 -18.09 5.34
CA ALA A 313 1.04 -19.02 5.94
C ALA A 313 0.07 -19.62 4.91
N ALA A 314 -0.44 -18.81 3.98
CA ALA A 314 -1.30 -19.28 2.90
C ALA A 314 -0.56 -20.25 1.96
N THR A 315 0.71 -19.96 1.65
CA THR A 315 1.55 -20.84 0.82
C THR A 315 1.76 -22.19 1.50
N HIS A 316 2.08 -22.21 2.79
CA HIS A 316 2.25 -23.46 3.56
C HIS A 316 0.94 -24.23 3.70
N LEU A 317 -0.20 -23.55 3.93
CA LEU A 317 -1.52 -24.17 3.97
C LEU A 317 -1.84 -24.89 2.65
N PHE A 318 -1.60 -24.25 1.52
CA PHE A 318 -1.89 -24.82 0.21
C PHE A 318 -0.95 -25.98 -0.10
N THR A 319 0.33 -25.89 0.27
CA THR A 319 1.29 -26.99 0.18
C THR A 319 0.84 -28.20 1.01
N TYR A 320 0.42 -27.97 2.25
CA TYR A 320 -0.15 -29.02 3.10
C TYR A 320 -1.36 -29.72 2.44
N CYS A 321 -2.21 -28.95 1.76
CA CYS A 321 -3.35 -29.47 1.03
C CYS A 321 -2.99 -30.16 -0.30
N GLY A 322 -1.72 -30.17 -0.69
CA GLY A 322 -1.23 -30.86 -1.91
C GLY A 322 -1.09 -29.94 -3.13
N ALA A 323 -1.25 -28.62 -2.98
CA ALA A 323 -0.93 -27.64 -4.01
C ALA A 323 0.50 -27.09 -3.78
N ASP A 324 1.48 -27.99 -3.74
CA ASP A 324 2.90 -27.66 -3.61
C ASP A 324 3.50 -27.06 -4.89
N TYR A 325 4.77 -26.68 -4.82
CA TYR A 325 5.48 -26.06 -5.93
C TYR A 325 5.46 -26.94 -7.20
N ASN A 326 5.74 -28.25 -7.08
CA ASN A 326 5.80 -29.16 -8.22
C ASN A 326 4.44 -29.30 -8.90
N TRP A 327 3.39 -29.52 -8.14
CA TRP A 327 2.03 -29.61 -8.63
C TRP A 327 1.59 -28.30 -9.33
N ARG A 328 1.88 -27.15 -8.71
CA ARG A 328 1.56 -25.83 -9.28
C ARG A 328 2.27 -25.59 -10.60
N THR A 329 3.54 -25.97 -10.69
CA THR A 329 4.37 -25.80 -11.90
C THR A 329 3.88 -26.70 -13.01
N GLU A 330 3.66 -28.01 -12.72
CA GLU A 330 3.20 -29.00 -13.67
C GLU A 330 1.86 -28.60 -14.33
N TYR A 331 0.90 -28.17 -13.50
CA TYR A 331 -0.44 -27.83 -13.99
C TYR A 331 -0.61 -26.35 -14.33
N SER A 332 0.40 -25.52 -14.16
CA SER A 332 0.35 -24.05 -14.33
C SER A 332 -0.77 -23.43 -13.49
N ILE A 333 -0.86 -23.81 -12.22
CA ILE A 333 -1.86 -23.32 -11.28
C ILE A 333 -1.25 -22.35 -10.29
N GLY A 334 -1.86 -21.17 -10.18
CA GLY A 334 -1.62 -20.19 -9.14
C GLY A 334 -2.73 -20.14 -8.10
N SER A 335 -2.63 -19.20 -7.19
CA SER A 335 -3.72 -18.83 -6.30
C SER A 335 -3.92 -17.32 -6.37
N ALA A 336 -5.16 -16.88 -6.35
CA ALA A 336 -5.51 -15.46 -6.31
C ALA A 336 -6.31 -15.15 -5.05
N ALA A 337 -5.86 -14.14 -4.31
CA ALA A 337 -6.61 -13.57 -3.22
C ALA A 337 -7.66 -12.60 -3.78
N LEU A 338 -8.89 -12.68 -3.27
CA LEU A 338 -9.99 -11.84 -3.72
C LEU A 338 -10.42 -10.81 -2.67
N ASP A 339 -10.39 -11.20 -1.39
CA ASP A 339 -10.91 -10.41 -0.28
C ASP A 339 -10.14 -10.77 1.00
N TYR A 340 -9.59 -9.76 1.63
CA TYR A 340 -8.90 -9.83 2.91
C TYR A 340 -9.67 -9.00 3.94
N SER A 341 -10.01 -9.60 5.07
CA SER A 341 -10.68 -8.91 6.17
C SER A 341 -9.90 -9.09 7.47
N VAL A 342 -9.21 -8.06 7.89
CA VAL A 342 -8.26 -8.04 9.02
C VAL A 342 -8.90 -7.39 10.25
N ARG A 343 -8.64 -7.96 11.45
CA ARG A 343 -8.88 -7.30 12.74
C ARG A 343 -7.57 -7.28 13.52
N TYR A 344 -7.23 -6.14 14.09
CA TYR A 344 -6.04 -5.96 14.91
C TYR A 344 -6.43 -5.86 16.37
N PHE A 345 -5.78 -6.63 17.25
CA PHE A 345 -6.09 -6.68 18.70
C PHE A 345 -4.96 -6.15 19.56
N LYS A 346 -3.71 -6.50 19.19
CA LYS A 346 -2.51 -6.13 19.95
C LYS A 346 -1.35 -5.78 19.01
N LYS A 347 -0.45 -4.95 19.50
CA LYS A 347 0.80 -4.62 18.81
C LYS A 347 1.78 -5.78 18.91
N ALA A 348 2.66 -5.90 17.94
CA ALA A 348 3.73 -6.90 17.90
C ALA A 348 5.09 -6.18 18.01
N PRO A 349 5.63 -5.94 19.21
CA PRO A 349 6.88 -5.22 19.40
C PRO A 349 8.09 -5.95 18.82
N LEU A 350 9.20 -5.23 18.67
CA LEU A 350 10.49 -5.78 18.23
C LEU A 350 10.89 -6.98 19.09
N GLY A 351 11.36 -8.05 18.43
CA GLY A 351 11.80 -9.29 19.08
C GLY A 351 10.69 -10.27 19.44
N MET A 352 9.42 -9.90 19.29
CA MET A 352 8.30 -10.81 19.54
C MET A 352 8.30 -11.96 18.54
N ALA A 353 8.21 -13.20 19.02
CA ALA A 353 8.00 -14.38 18.20
C ALA A 353 6.50 -14.62 18.00
N VAL A 354 6.10 -14.82 16.75
CA VAL A 354 4.70 -15.00 16.37
C VAL A 354 4.49 -16.29 15.58
N THR A 355 3.38 -16.94 15.84
CA THR A 355 2.92 -18.15 15.13
C THR A 355 1.59 -17.88 14.44
N MET A 356 1.48 -18.31 13.17
CA MET A 356 0.23 -18.28 12.41
C MET A 356 -0.52 -19.61 12.53
N HIS A 357 -1.72 -19.55 13.07
CA HIS A 357 -2.66 -20.67 13.20
C HIS A 357 -3.75 -20.55 12.16
N THR A 358 -3.93 -21.56 11.33
CA THR A 358 -4.81 -21.50 10.15
C THR A 358 -5.88 -22.56 10.16
N ASN A 359 -7.13 -22.18 9.82
CA ASN A 359 -8.25 -23.05 9.60
C ASN A 359 -9.00 -22.65 8.33
N PHE A 360 -9.63 -23.63 7.65
CA PHE A 360 -10.66 -23.33 6.67
C PHE A 360 -11.98 -23.03 7.38
N THR A 361 -12.71 -22.03 6.86
CA THR A 361 -14.06 -21.67 7.32
C THR A 361 -15.11 -22.05 6.29
N LYS A 362 -14.71 -22.20 4.99
CA LYS A 362 -15.56 -22.71 3.92
C LYS A 362 -14.72 -23.26 2.78
N ILE A 363 -15.15 -24.39 2.23
CA ILE A 363 -14.59 -25.00 1.02
C ILE A 363 -15.70 -25.06 -0.03
N GLY A 364 -15.75 -24.05 -0.91
CA GLY A 364 -16.71 -23.98 -2.02
C GLY A 364 -16.28 -24.83 -3.21
N ASN A 365 -17.00 -24.78 -4.32
CA ASN A 365 -16.62 -25.52 -5.53
C ASN A 365 -15.32 -24.96 -6.14
N LYS A 366 -15.21 -23.64 -6.30
CA LYS A 366 -14.05 -22.93 -6.86
C LYS A 366 -13.40 -21.94 -5.90
N SER A 367 -13.99 -21.68 -4.73
CA SER A 367 -13.51 -20.73 -3.75
C SER A 367 -13.17 -21.38 -2.44
N LEU A 368 -12.17 -20.84 -1.77
CA LEU A 368 -11.71 -21.22 -0.45
C LEU A 368 -11.89 -20.04 0.48
N LYS A 369 -12.40 -20.27 1.68
CA LYS A 369 -12.43 -19.28 2.74
C LYS A 369 -11.70 -19.85 3.95
N PHE A 370 -10.72 -19.12 4.45
CA PHE A 370 -9.89 -19.55 5.57
C PHE A 370 -9.53 -18.36 6.44
N ILE A 371 -9.19 -18.65 7.68
CA ILE A 371 -8.80 -17.67 8.68
C ILE A 371 -7.40 -17.99 9.20
N HIS A 372 -6.58 -16.96 9.34
CA HIS A 372 -5.32 -17.02 10.05
C HIS A 372 -5.43 -16.22 11.35
N HIS A 373 -4.91 -16.77 12.43
CA HIS A 373 -4.71 -16.08 13.71
C HIS A 373 -3.21 -15.92 13.93
N MET A 374 -2.73 -14.71 14.10
CA MET A 374 -1.36 -14.42 14.53
C MET A 374 -1.35 -14.42 16.05
N VAL A 375 -0.55 -15.30 16.63
CA VAL A 375 -0.47 -15.52 18.07
C VAL A 375 0.94 -15.22 18.56
N ASP A 376 1.06 -14.51 19.67
CA ASP A 376 2.30 -14.35 20.41
C ASP A 376 2.71 -15.68 21.06
N ASP A 377 3.87 -16.20 20.72
CA ASP A 377 4.36 -17.49 21.23
C ASP A 377 4.58 -17.48 22.75
N ALA A 378 4.86 -16.34 23.35
CA ALA A 378 5.15 -16.22 24.77
C ALA A 378 3.87 -16.16 25.63
N SER A 379 2.87 -15.35 25.23
CA SER A 379 1.65 -15.15 26.02
C SER A 379 0.47 -16.01 25.55
N GLY A 380 0.48 -16.49 24.31
CA GLY A 380 -0.67 -17.13 23.68
C GLY A 380 -1.76 -16.14 23.24
N ASP A 381 -1.49 -14.84 23.31
CA ASP A 381 -2.43 -13.81 22.91
C ASP A 381 -2.57 -13.73 21.39
N VAL A 382 -3.81 -13.56 20.92
CA VAL A 382 -4.07 -13.27 19.50
C VAL A 382 -3.79 -11.80 19.22
N LEU A 383 -2.86 -11.51 18.33
CA LEU A 383 -2.47 -10.16 17.93
C LEU A 383 -3.34 -9.62 16.82
N MET A 384 -3.68 -10.48 15.88
CA MET A 384 -4.62 -10.20 14.78
C MET A 384 -5.28 -11.47 14.27
N ASP A 385 -6.40 -11.33 13.63
CA ASP A 385 -6.93 -12.35 12.73
C ASP A 385 -7.21 -11.78 11.34
N ILE A 386 -7.18 -12.67 10.35
CA ILE A 386 -7.50 -12.32 8.98
C ILE A 386 -8.28 -13.44 8.31
N GLU A 387 -9.46 -13.11 7.81
CA GLU A 387 -10.27 -13.99 6.97
C GLU A 387 -10.01 -13.69 5.49
N ILE A 388 -9.77 -14.73 4.71
CA ILE A 388 -9.38 -14.61 3.31
C ILE A 388 -10.32 -15.42 2.44
N VAL A 389 -10.77 -14.80 1.34
CA VAL A 389 -11.40 -15.49 0.22
C VAL A 389 -10.38 -15.59 -0.90
N ALA A 390 -10.10 -16.82 -1.32
CA ALA A 390 -9.16 -17.09 -2.40
C ALA A 390 -9.69 -18.15 -3.37
N VAL A 391 -9.06 -18.23 -4.54
CA VAL A 391 -9.33 -19.24 -5.57
C VAL A 391 -8.01 -19.87 -6.02
N LEU A 392 -8.08 -21.12 -6.47
CA LEU A 392 -7.04 -21.70 -7.32
C LEU A 392 -7.32 -21.26 -8.76
N PHE A 393 -6.26 -20.91 -9.49
CA PHE A 393 -6.35 -20.16 -10.72
C PHE A 393 -5.47 -20.79 -11.81
N ASP A 394 -6.06 -21.13 -12.94
CA ASP A 394 -5.33 -21.57 -14.14
C ASP A 394 -4.65 -20.36 -14.78
N LEU A 395 -3.33 -20.33 -14.71
CA LEU A 395 -2.52 -19.21 -15.18
C LEU A 395 -2.54 -19.05 -16.70
N LYS A 396 -2.76 -20.13 -17.45
CA LYS A 396 -2.85 -20.09 -18.92
C LYS A 396 -4.20 -19.61 -19.40
N LYS A 397 -5.29 -20.15 -18.79
CA LYS A 397 -6.68 -19.80 -19.16
C LYS A 397 -7.19 -18.54 -18.47
N ARG A 398 -6.45 -18.02 -17.47
CA ARG A 398 -6.82 -16.85 -16.67
C ARG A 398 -8.22 -17.00 -16.02
N LYS A 399 -8.51 -18.20 -15.46
CA LYS A 399 -9.80 -18.53 -14.84
C LYS A 399 -9.61 -19.36 -13.58
N SER A 400 -10.53 -19.19 -12.61
CA SER A 400 -10.57 -20.04 -11.42
C SER A 400 -10.93 -21.49 -11.80
N ILE A 401 -10.27 -22.44 -11.13
CA ILE A 401 -10.52 -23.88 -11.28
C ILE A 401 -11.36 -24.41 -10.13
N GLU A 402 -11.93 -25.59 -10.31
CA GLU A 402 -12.53 -26.34 -9.21
C GLU A 402 -11.46 -26.79 -8.22
N VAL A 403 -11.82 -26.77 -6.93
CA VAL A 403 -10.92 -27.23 -5.86
C VAL A 403 -10.69 -28.74 -6.04
N PRO A 404 -9.43 -29.19 -6.29
CA PRO A 404 -9.13 -30.60 -6.54
C PRO A 404 -9.57 -31.49 -5.38
N LYS A 405 -9.98 -32.74 -5.69
CA LYS A 405 -10.48 -33.69 -4.68
C LYS A 405 -9.48 -33.94 -3.54
N ASN A 406 -8.19 -34.14 -3.87
CA ASN A 406 -7.14 -34.32 -2.86
C ASN A 406 -6.97 -33.11 -1.97
N PHE A 407 -6.96 -31.90 -2.56
CA PHE A 407 -6.91 -30.65 -1.82
C PHE A 407 -8.10 -30.55 -0.86
N ARG A 408 -9.31 -30.78 -1.38
CA ARG A 408 -10.55 -30.74 -0.60
C ARG A 408 -10.53 -31.72 0.58
N SER A 409 -10.07 -32.94 0.38
CA SER A 409 -9.97 -33.96 1.43
C SER A 409 -9.09 -33.47 2.58
N LYS A 410 -7.87 -32.99 2.29
CA LYS A 410 -6.94 -32.46 3.30
C LYS A 410 -7.46 -31.17 3.97
N ALA A 411 -8.00 -30.25 3.18
CA ALA A 411 -8.58 -29.01 3.69
C ALA A 411 -9.76 -29.27 4.66
N SER A 412 -10.55 -30.31 4.41
CA SER A 412 -11.69 -30.68 5.28
C SER A 412 -11.27 -31.08 6.70
N ILE A 413 -10.04 -31.55 6.90
CA ILE A 413 -9.50 -31.87 8.24
C ILE A 413 -9.35 -30.58 9.08
N LEU A 414 -9.04 -29.48 8.42
CA LEU A 414 -8.81 -28.15 9.02
C LEU A 414 -10.08 -27.29 9.03
N LEU A 415 -11.22 -27.83 8.55
CA LEU A 415 -12.47 -27.09 8.51
C LEU A 415 -13.01 -26.90 9.93
N VAL A 416 -13.35 -25.66 10.27
CA VAL A 416 -14.03 -25.29 11.50
C VAL A 416 -15.49 -24.93 11.17
N ASN A 417 -16.41 -25.44 11.98
CA ASN A 417 -17.80 -25.02 11.90
C ASN A 417 -17.94 -23.66 12.60
N ASN A 418 -18.58 -22.72 11.93
CA ASN A 418 -18.91 -21.40 12.48
C ASN A 418 -20.07 -21.51 13.47
#